data_4df50b230f632971781973cd7509a6e1
#
_entry.id   4df50b230f632971781973cd7509a6e1
#
_cell.length_a   1.000
_cell.length_b   1.000
_cell.length_c   1.000
_cell.angle_alpha   90.00
_cell.angle_beta   90.00
_cell.angle_gamma   90.00
#
_symmetry.space_group_name_H-M   'P 1'
#
loop_
_entity.id
_entity.type
_entity.pdbx_description
1 polymer ?
#
loop_
_entity_poly.entity_id
_entity_poly.type
_entity_poly.pdbx_seq_one_letter_code
_entity_poly.pdbx_strand_id
1 'polypeptide(L)'
;MWIMVAGPYATGASTPEARAANLRVLNQAALAVLRAGHVPVIGVNLALPVIEAAGNTPAAYDEIMMPLSLALADRCDAILRIGGPSHGADAEAERFRATGRPVFTAPDQIPPP
;
A
#
# COMPACT_ATOMS: atom_id res chain seq x y z
N MET A 1 12.26 -9.13 5.64
CA MET A 1 11.10 -9.42 4.75
C MET A 1 10.82 -8.22 3.84
N TRP A 2 10.21 -8.49 2.71
CA TRP A 2 9.58 -7.47 1.88
C TRP A 2 8.15 -7.29 2.38
N ILE A 3 7.82 -6.09 2.85
CA ILE A 3 6.55 -5.81 3.52
C ILE A 3 5.78 -4.75 2.73
N MET A 4 4.62 -5.12 2.20
CA MET A 4 3.72 -4.16 1.60
C MET A 4 3.10 -3.29 2.69
N VAL A 5 3.13 -1.97 2.52
CA VAL A 5 2.45 -1.03 3.41
C VAL A 5 1.20 -0.54 2.70
N ALA A 6 0.04 -0.85 3.27
CA ALA A 6 -1.26 -0.56 2.67
C ALA A 6 -2.17 0.17 3.64
N GLY A 7 -2.94 1.09 3.12
CA GLY A 7 -3.89 1.89 3.87
C GLY A 7 -4.65 2.84 2.96
N PRO A 8 -5.53 3.68 3.51
CA PRO A 8 -6.31 4.61 2.70
C PRO A 8 -5.42 5.57 1.90
N TYR A 9 -5.72 5.72 0.61
CA TYR A 9 -5.15 6.76 -0.24
C TYR A 9 -6.27 7.64 -0.80
N ALA A 10 -7.09 7.12 -1.71
CA ALA A 10 -8.19 7.86 -2.32
C ALA A 10 -9.47 7.79 -1.49
N THR A 11 -9.68 6.75 -0.70
CA THR A 11 -10.88 6.57 0.11
C THR A 11 -11.01 7.70 1.14
N GLY A 12 -12.14 8.39 1.12
CA GLY A 12 -12.40 9.52 2.02
C GLY A 12 -11.58 10.78 1.71
N ALA A 13 -10.85 10.80 0.59
CA ALA A 13 -9.99 11.92 0.19
C ALA A 13 -10.48 12.51 -1.13
N SER A 14 -11.26 13.60 -1.04
CA SER A 14 -11.87 14.25 -2.20
C SER A 14 -10.96 15.29 -2.86
N THR A 15 -9.83 15.64 -2.27
CA THR A 15 -8.90 16.65 -2.77
C THR A 15 -7.49 16.08 -2.95
N PRO A 16 -6.65 16.67 -3.83
CA PRO A 16 -5.24 16.29 -3.95
C PRO A 16 -4.47 16.41 -2.63
N GLU A 17 -4.78 17.43 -1.83
CA GLU A 17 -4.13 17.66 -0.53
C GLU A 17 -4.48 16.55 0.47
N ALA A 18 -5.73 16.10 0.50
CA ALA A 18 -6.17 15.00 1.36
C ALA A 18 -5.52 13.69 0.95
N ARG A 19 -5.41 13.41 -0.36
CA ARG A 19 -4.71 12.23 -0.87
C ARG A 19 -3.22 12.27 -0.54
N ALA A 20 -2.59 13.43 -0.67
CA ALA A 20 -1.18 13.61 -0.31
C ALA A 20 -0.96 13.38 1.19
N ALA A 21 -1.88 13.82 2.05
CA ALA A 21 -1.81 13.58 3.49
C ALA A 21 -1.91 12.08 3.81
N ASN A 22 -2.82 11.35 3.14
CA ASN A 22 -2.93 9.90 3.27
C ASN A 22 -1.64 9.20 2.85
N LEU A 23 -1.04 9.63 1.74
CA LEU A 23 0.22 9.04 1.26
C LEU A 23 1.38 9.29 2.24
N ARG A 24 1.43 10.46 2.88
CA ARG A 24 2.43 10.73 3.93
C ARG A 24 2.32 9.74 5.09
N VAL A 25 1.11 9.37 5.50
CA VAL A 25 0.90 8.36 6.55
C VAL A 25 1.50 7.02 6.12
N LEU A 26 1.28 6.60 4.89
CA LEU A 26 1.86 5.36 4.35
C LEU A 26 3.40 5.45 4.29
N ASN A 27 3.92 6.57 3.83
CA ASN A 27 5.38 6.77 3.74
C ASN A 27 6.06 6.80 5.12
N GLN A 28 5.41 7.36 6.14
CA GLN A 28 5.92 7.33 7.51
C GLN A 28 5.96 5.90 8.06
N ALA A 29 4.92 5.11 7.78
CA ALA A 29 4.91 3.69 8.16
C ALA A 29 6.00 2.91 7.41
N ALA A 30 6.22 3.21 6.13
CA ALA A 30 7.30 2.60 5.34
C ALA A 30 8.67 2.91 5.94
N LEU A 31 8.90 4.14 6.42
CA LEU A 31 10.14 4.50 7.10
C LEU A 31 10.37 3.65 8.36
N ALA A 32 9.31 3.43 9.14
CA ALA A 32 9.40 2.58 10.32
C ALA A 32 9.74 1.13 9.95
N VAL A 33 9.16 0.60 8.89
CA VAL A 33 9.47 -0.74 8.36
C VAL A 33 10.94 -0.84 7.94
N LEU A 34 11.43 0.16 7.21
CA LEU A 34 12.83 0.21 6.78
C LEU A 34 13.79 0.24 7.96
N ARG A 35 13.51 1.08 8.95
CA ARG A 35 14.34 1.20 10.16
C ARG A 35 14.32 -0.06 11.04
N ALA A 36 13.28 -0.86 10.92
CA ALA A 36 13.20 -2.16 11.57
C ALA A 36 13.99 -3.27 10.82
N GLY A 37 14.62 -2.94 9.70
CA GLY A 37 15.48 -3.86 8.96
C GLY A 37 14.77 -4.61 7.82
N HIS A 38 13.59 -4.17 7.43
CA HIS A 38 12.81 -4.78 6.34
C HIS A 38 12.72 -3.85 5.13
N VAL A 39 12.22 -4.36 4.01
CA VAL A 39 12.04 -3.58 2.77
C VAL A 39 10.57 -3.20 2.62
N PRO A 40 10.22 -1.92 2.75
CA PRO A 40 8.83 -1.47 2.55
C PRO A 40 8.48 -1.34 1.07
N VAL A 41 7.25 -1.71 0.72
CA VAL A 41 6.70 -1.56 -0.62
C VAL A 41 5.34 -0.90 -0.52
N ILE A 42 5.14 0.24 -1.20
CA ILE A 42 3.86 0.93 -1.26
C ILE A 42 3.37 0.92 -2.71
N GLY A 43 2.25 0.23 -2.98
CA GLY A 43 1.70 0.11 -4.32
C GLY A 43 1.36 1.46 -4.94
N VAL A 44 0.79 2.38 -4.16
CA VAL A 44 0.44 3.73 -4.61
C VAL A 44 1.67 4.48 -5.14
N ASN A 45 2.80 4.42 -4.47
CA ASN A 45 4.03 5.10 -4.90
C ASN A 45 4.55 4.57 -6.23
N LEU A 46 4.36 3.29 -6.51
CA LEU A 46 4.76 2.72 -7.79
C LEU A 46 3.74 3.03 -8.89
N ALA A 47 2.44 3.02 -8.55
CA ALA A 47 1.37 3.19 -9.51
C ALA A 47 1.22 4.63 -10.01
N LEU A 48 1.37 5.63 -9.14
CA LEU A 48 1.12 7.04 -9.51
C LEU A 48 1.93 7.53 -10.69
N PRO A 49 3.26 7.30 -10.77
CA PRO A 49 4.03 7.72 -11.94
C PRO A 49 3.60 7.02 -13.24
N VAL A 50 3.17 5.77 -13.16
CA VAL A 50 2.69 5.01 -14.32
C VAL A 50 1.33 5.54 -14.78
N ILE A 51 0.45 5.89 -13.84
CA ILE A 51 -0.85 6.53 -14.15
C ILE A 51 -0.62 7.88 -14.83
N GLU A 52 0.33 8.67 -14.33
CA GLU A 52 0.71 9.94 -14.96
C GLU A 52 1.20 9.74 -16.40
N ALA A 53 2.05 8.75 -16.63
CA ALA A 53 2.54 8.41 -17.96
C ALA A 53 1.41 8.01 -18.91
N ALA A 54 0.32 7.46 -18.39
CA ALA A 54 -0.87 7.07 -19.16
C ALA A 54 -1.88 8.22 -19.35
N GLY A 55 -1.51 9.46 -19.00
CA GLY A 55 -2.35 10.64 -19.19
C GLY A 55 -3.13 11.09 -17.95
N ASN A 56 -2.95 10.42 -16.83
CA ASN A 56 -3.51 10.81 -15.53
C ASN A 56 -5.04 10.95 -15.54
N THR A 57 -5.72 10.05 -16.23
CA THR A 57 -7.19 10.03 -16.34
C THR A 57 -7.80 9.05 -15.32
N PRO A 58 -9.12 9.18 -15.00
CA PRO A 58 -9.79 8.17 -14.20
C PRO A 58 -9.70 6.76 -14.80
N ALA A 59 -9.76 6.64 -16.12
CA ALA A 59 -9.63 5.35 -16.80
C ALA A 59 -8.22 4.75 -16.60
N ALA A 60 -7.18 5.56 -16.68
CA ALA A 60 -5.80 5.13 -16.41
C ALA A 60 -5.63 4.69 -14.94
N TYR A 61 -6.23 5.42 -14.00
CA TYR A 61 -6.23 5.04 -12.60
C TYR A 61 -6.83 3.65 -12.39
N ASP A 62 -8.02 3.40 -12.95
CA ASP A 62 -8.70 2.11 -12.82
C ASP A 62 -7.92 0.98 -13.48
N GLU A 63 -7.28 1.24 -14.61
CA GLU A 63 -6.47 0.27 -15.33
C GLU A 63 -5.23 -0.14 -14.54
N ILE A 64 -4.59 0.79 -13.83
CA ILE A 64 -3.22 0.63 -13.32
C ILE A 64 -3.18 0.39 -11.81
N MET A 65 -3.93 1.16 -11.00
CA MET A 65 -3.73 1.19 -9.55
C MET A 65 -3.86 -0.19 -8.91
N MET A 66 -5.02 -0.81 -8.98
CA MET A 66 -5.25 -2.09 -8.30
C MET A 66 -4.53 -3.27 -8.96
N PRO A 67 -4.53 -3.41 -10.29
CA PRO A 67 -3.77 -4.50 -10.91
C PRO A 67 -2.29 -4.48 -10.56
N LEU A 68 -1.65 -3.31 -10.56
CA LEU A 68 -0.25 -3.17 -10.21
C LEU A 68 -0.02 -3.46 -8.73
N SER A 69 -0.85 -2.89 -7.84
CA SER A 69 -0.72 -3.11 -6.40
C SER A 69 -0.91 -4.57 -6.01
N LEU A 70 -1.87 -5.27 -6.61
CA LEU A 70 -2.10 -6.69 -6.35
C LEU A 70 -0.96 -7.56 -6.87
N ALA A 71 -0.38 -7.21 -8.02
CA ALA A 71 0.80 -7.91 -8.52
C ALA A 71 2.01 -7.73 -7.58
N LEU A 72 2.19 -6.53 -7.02
CA LEU A 72 3.22 -6.29 -6.00
C LEU A 72 2.96 -7.09 -4.74
N ALA A 73 1.70 -7.14 -4.28
CA ALA A 73 1.31 -7.91 -3.10
C ALA A 73 1.73 -9.38 -3.23
N ASP A 74 1.60 -9.95 -4.41
CA ASP A 74 1.95 -11.34 -4.66
C ASP A 74 3.47 -11.61 -4.54
N ARG A 75 4.29 -10.57 -4.59
CA ARG A 75 5.76 -10.66 -4.46
C ARG A 75 6.27 -10.30 -3.06
N CYS A 76 5.42 -9.83 -2.16
CA CYS A 76 5.81 -9.46 -0.81
C CYS A 76 5.63 -10.63 0.17
N ASP A 77 6.43 -10.63 1.22
CA ASP A 77 6.39 -11.67 2.26
C ASP A 77 5.25 -11.44 3.25
N ALA A 78 4.91 -10.19 3.51
CA ALA A 78 3.92 -9.79 4.50
C ALA A 78 3.30 -8.45 4.12
N ILE A 79 2.21 -8.09 4.79
CA ILE A 79 1.57 -6.78 4.66
C ILE A 79 1.42 -6.11 6.02
N LEU A 80 1.66 -4.80 6.05
CA LEU A 80 1.29 -3.91 7.13
C LEU A 80 0.06 -3.11 6.67
N ARG A 81 -1.13 -3.49 7.19
CA ARG A 81 -2.41 -2.84 6.87
C ARG A 81 -2.73 -1.84 7.96
N ILE A 82 -2.60 -0.55 7.67
CA ILE A 82 -2.79 0.55 8.62
C ILE A 82 -3.92 1.49 8.21
N GLY A 83 -4.33 2.32 9.13
CA GLY A 83 -5.34 3.33 8.89
C GLY A 83 -6.77 2.80 8.90
N GLY A 84 -7.69 3.66 8.49
CA GLY A 84 -9.11 3.39 8.50
C GLY A 84 -9.62 2.58 7.31
N PRO A 85 -10.92 2.67 7.02
CA PRO A 85 -11.54 1.93 5.93
C PRO A 85 -10.89 2.24 4.57
N SER A 86 -10.59 1.20 3.80
CA SER A 86 -10.05 1.32 2.45
C SER A 86 -10.34 0.04 1.69
N HIS A 87 -11.15 0.14 0.65
CA HIS A 87 -11.52 -1.00 -0.17
C HIS A 87 -10.28 -1.63 -0.84
N GLY A 88 -9.40 -0.80 -1.39
CA GLY A 88 -8.17 -1.27 -2.04
C GLY A 88 -7.20 -1.92 -1.07
N ALA A 89 -6.96 -1.30 0.08
CA ALA A 89 -6.07 -1.86 1.10
C ALA A 89 -6.61 -3.17 1.67
N ASP A 90 -7.94 -3.29 1.83
CA ASP A 90 -8.57 -4.52 2.27
C ASP A 90 -8.42 -5.63 1.23
N ALA A 91 -8.55 -5.32 -0.06
CA ALA A 91 -8.32 -6.27 -1.14
C ALA A 91 -6.87 -6.77 -1.17
N GLU A 92 -5.91 -5.87 -0.93
CA GLU A 92 -4.50 -6.24 -0.81
C GLU A 92 -4.27 -7.17 0.39
N ALA A 93 -4.79 -6.82 1.57
CA ALA A 93 -4.66 -7.64 2.78
C ALA A 93 -5.26 -9.03 2.59
N GLU A 94 -6.38 -9.15 1.88
CA GLU A 94 -7.02 -10.43 1.61
C GLU A 94 -6.13 -11.37 0.80
N ARG A 95 -5.31 -10.85 -0.11
CA ARG A 95 -4.30 -11.66 -0.83
C ARG A 95 -3.36 -12.38 0.13
N PHE A 96 -2.94 -11.70 1.19
CA PHE A 96 -2.02 -12.26 2.18
C PHE A 96 -2.73 -13.30 3.06
N ARG A 97 -3.96 -13.01 3.50
CA ARG A 97 -4.76 -13.98 4.27
C ARG A 97 -5.02 -15.25 3.49
N ALA A 98 -5.40 -15.11 2.22
CA ALA A 98 -5.72 -16.24 1.37
C ALA A 98 -4.52 -17.18 1.13
N THR A 99 -3.30 -16.67 1.21
CA THR A 99 -2.06 -17.44 1.01
C THR A 99 -1.31 -17.75 2.31
N GLY A 100 -1.91 -17.44 3.47
CA GLY A 100 -1.29 -17.70 4.78
C GLY A 100 -0.08 -16.84 5.10
N ARG A 101 0.11 -15.72 4.40
CA ARG A 101 1.18 -14.77 4.68
C ARG A 101 0.78 -13.79 5.77
N PRO A 102 1.73 -13.31 6.61
CA PRO A 102 1.41 -12.45 7.75
C PRO A 102 0.72 -11.14 7.36
N VAL A 103 -0.29 -10.76 8.15
CA VAL A 103 -0.96 -9.47 8.09
C VAL A 103 -0.74 -8.77 9.42
N PHE A 104 0.07 -7.70 9.41
CA PHE A 104 0.30 -6.86 10.57
C PHE A 104 -0.61 -5.64 10.52
N THR A 105 -1.03 -5.15 11.68
CA THR A 105 -1.89 -3.96 11.79
C THR A 105 -1.19 -2.79 12.48
N ALA A 106 0.00 -3.04 13.03
CA ALA A 106 0.85 -2.01 13.62
C ALA A 106 2.33 -2.38 13.43
N PRO A 107 3.23 -1.38 13.30
CA PRO A 107 4.65 -1.65 13.08
C PRO A 107 5.32 -2.48 14.18
N ASP A 108 4.87 -2.36 15.42
CA ASP A 108 5.43 -3.08 16.57
C ASP A 108 5.11 -4.58 16.56
N GLN A 109 4.20 -5.03 15.72
CA GLN A 109 3.91 -6.44 15.52
C GLN A 109 4.91 -7.14 14.61
N ILE A 110 5.70 -6.37 13.86
CA ILE A 110 6.65 -6.91 12.89
C ILE A 110 7.88 -7.44 13.65
N PRO A 111 8.22 -8.74 13.49
CA PRO A 111 9.39 -9.29 14.17
C PRO A 111 10.68 -8.69 13.60
N PRO A 112 11.79 -8.71 14.38
CA PRO A 112 13.10 -8.34 13.85
C PRO A 112 13.49 -9.27 12.69
N PRO A 113 14.35 -8.78 11.79
CA PRO A 113 14.80 -9.57 10.65
C PRO A 113 15.60 -10.81 11.04
#